data_55ca533538d1560d9a006e453918b5a0
#
_entry.id   55ca533538d1560d9a006e453918b5a0
#
_cell.length_a   1.000
_cell.length_b   1.000
_cell.length_c   1.000
_cell.angle_alpha   90.00
_cell.angle_beta   90.00
_cell.angle_gamma   90.00
#
_symmetry.space_group_name_H-M   'P 1'
#
loop_
_entity.id
_entity.type
_entity.pdbx_description
1 polymer ?
#
loop_
_entity_poly.entity_id
_entity_poly.type
_entity_poly.pdbx_seq_one_letter_code
_entity_poly.pdbx_strand_id
1 'polypeptide(L)'
;MDVAIFTAAAVAIAAQVYISPVPNVSTVKVLLVYFASALSLFVYLISSSIGTSYFNVIARYVSLNAAFLITAVSITVIRRIYLSPLSKFPGPKFAAATNLWKAKEYSQGHHARTIINLHRKYSSDIVRTGPYEVSIKNLDAVEKIYKGRYPRGAFYEAGAMYGDANLNCQGDYNIHGPWRRIW
;
A
#
# COMPACT_ATOMS: atom_id res chain seq x y z
N MET A 1 -27.35 5.81 17.72
CA MET A 1 -25.97 5.29 17.65
C MET A 1 -25.65 4.76 16.25
N ASP A 2 -26.59 4.10 15.61
CA ASP A 2 -26.36 3.43 14.33
C ASP A 2 -26.09 4.36 13.14
N VAL A 3 -26.80 5.49 13.03
CA VAL A 3 -26.61 6.45 11.93
C VAL A 3 -25.19 7.03 11.91
N ALA A 4 -24.59 7.33 13.06
CA ALA A 4 -23.24 7.87 13.13
C ALA A 4 -22.17 6.82 12.73
N ILE A 5 -22.39 5.54 13.00
CA ILE A 5 -21.52 4.46 12.55
C ILE A 5 -21.62 4.28 11.03
N PHE A 6 -22.83 4.32 10.47
CA PHE A 6 -23.05 4.27 9.02
C PHE A 6 -22.42 5.48 8.31
N THR A 7 -22.49 6.68 8.88
CA THR A 7 -21.82 7.85 8.31
C THR A 7 -20.31 7.72 8.34
N ALA A 8 -19.72 7.20 9.42
CA ALA A 8 -18.28 6.94 9.50
C ALA A 8 -17.82 5.93 8.43
N ALA A 9 -18.60 4.86 8.23
CA ALA A 9 -18.34 3.88 7.17
C ALA A 9 -18.47 4.51 5.76
N ALA A 10 -19.50 5.32 5.51
CA ALA A 10 -19.70 6.00 4.23
C ALA A 10 -18.54 6.98 3.92
N VAL A 11 -18.05 7.72 4.92
CA VAL A 11 -16.88 8.59 4.78
C VAL A 11 -15.62 7.77 4.45
N ALA A 12 -15.43 6.60 5.08
CA ALA A 12 -14.33 5.70 4.75
C ALA A 12 -14.38 5.22 3.29
N ILE A 13 -15.56 4.86 2.80
CA ILE A 13 -15.77 4.48 1.40
C ILE A 13 -15.43 5.62 0.46
N ALA A 14 -15.97 6.81 0.72
CA ALA A 14 -15.73 8.00 -0.10
C ALA A 14 -14.23 8.37 -0.13
N ALA A 15 -13.55 8.34 1.02
CA ALA A 15 -12.11 8.58 1.12
C ALA A 15 -11.32 7.58 0.28
N GLN A 16 -11.66 6.30 0.32
CA GLN A 16 -11.00 5.26 -0.48
C GLN A 16 -11.23 5.44 -1.98
N VAL A 17 -12.44 5.80 -2.39
CA VAL A 17 -12.76 6.09 -3.80
C VAL A 17 -11.95 7.29 -4.31
N TYR A 18 -11.82 8.33 -3.50
CA TYR A 18 -11.08 9.54 -3.85
C TYR A 18 -9.56 9.32 -3.90
N ILE A 19 -9.00 8.63 -2.92
CA ILE A 19 -7.54 8.38 -2.82
C ILE A 19 -7.07 7.34 -3.84
N SER A 20 -7.92 6.39 -4.19
CA SER A 20 -7.60 5.25 -5.03
C SER A 20 -7.01 5.56 -6.42
N PRO A 21 -7.52 6.53 -7.19
CA PRO A 21 -7.01 6.83 -8.51
C PRO A 21 -5.75 7.70 -8.50
N VAL A 22 -5.37 8.27 -7.34
CA VAL A 22 -4.23 9.18 -7.25
C VAL A 22 -2.93 8.38 -7.11
N PRO A 23 -2.04 8.40 -8.13
CA PRO A 23 -0.73 7.78 -8.01
C PRO A 23 0.12 8.56 -6.97
N ASN A 24 0.92 7.83 -6.19
CA ASN A 24 1.89 8.41 -5.25
C ASN A 24 1.31 9.28 -4.12
N VAL A 25 0.14 8.91 -3.58
CA VAL A 25 -0.36 9.57 -2.37
C VAL A 25 0.62 9.35 -1.22
N SER A 26 1.17 10.44 -0.70
CA SER A 26 2.08 10.38 0.45
C SER A 26 1.35 9.82 1.67
N THR A 27 1.85 8.70 2.19
CA THR A 27 1.32 8.06 3.40
C THR A 27 1.31 9.02 4.59
N VAL A 28 2.34 9.88 4.69
CA VAL A 28 2.43 10.89 5.75
C VAL A 28 1.27 11.89 5.68
N LYS A 29 0.94 12.38 4.48
CA LYS A 29 -0.20 13.30 4.30
C LYS A 29 -1.52 12.66 4.70
N VAL A 30 -1.73 11.39 4.32
CA VAL A 30 -2.95 10.64 4.70
C VAL A 30 -3.05 10.48 6.20
N LEU A 31 -1.95 10.13 6.88
CA LEU A 31 -1.91 9.99 8.34
C LEU A 31 -2.17 11.34 9.02
N LEU A 32 -1.56 12.44 8.56
CA LEU A 32 -1.79 13.77 9.14
C LEU A 32 -3.26 14.19 9.02
N VAL A 33 -3.89 13.99 7.85
CA VAL A 33 -5.32 14.29 7.66
C VAL A 33 -6.19 13.42 8.56
N TYR A 34 -5.87 12.12 8.69
CA TYR A 34 -6.59 11.22 9.59
C TYR A 34 -6.48 11.68 11.04
N PHE A 35 -5.29 11.95 11.56
CA PHE A 35 -5.10 12.39 12.94
C PHE A 35 -5.74 13.75 13.22
N ALA A 36 -5.65 14.69 12.29
CA ALA A 36 -6.33 16.00 12.43
C ALA A 36 -7.85 15.83 12.48
N SER A 37 -8.43 14.98 11.62
CA SER A 37 -9.88 14.71 11.63
C SER A 37 -10.32 13.93 12.88
N ALA A 38 -9.52 12.99 13.36
CA ALA A 38 -9.79 12.26 14.58
C ALA A 38 -9.75 13.18 15.82
N LEU A 39 -8.77 14.10 15.86
CA LEU A 39 -8.67 15.09 16.94
C LEU A 39 -9.87 16.06 16.92
N SER A 40 -10.25 16.57 15.74
CA SER A 40 -11.42 17.45 15.61
C SER A 40 -12.73 16.77 16.02
N LEU A 41 -12.89 15.49 15.67
CA LEU A 41 -14.02 14.68 16.12
C LEU A 41 -14.03 14.52 17.64
N PHE A 42 -12.88 14.27 18.26
CA PHE A 42 -12.77 14.15 19.72
C PHE A 42 -13.17 15.45 20.45
N VAL A 43 -12.63 16.59 20.00
CA VAL A 43 -12.97 17.91 20.55
C VAL A 43 -14.47 18.19 20.37
N TYR A 44 -15.04 17.90 19.21
CA TYR A 44 -16.47 18.07 18.95
C TYR A 44 -17.31 17.20 19.91
N LEU A 45 -16.95 15.94 20.11
CA LEU A 45 -17.71 15.05 21.00
C LEU A 45 -17.65 15.52 22.46
N ILE A 46 -16.52 16.03 22.93
CA ILE A 46 -16.40 16.58 24.29
C ILE A 46 -17.27 17.84 24.43
N SER A 47 -17.17 18.78 23.48
CA SER A 47 -17.90 20.06 23.57
C SER A 47 -19.42 19.91 23.41
N SER A 48 -19.87 18.91 22.64
CA SER A 48 -21.31 18.64 22.44
C SER A 48 -21.93 17.75 23.52
N SER A 49 -21.12 17.17 24.41
CA SER A 49 -21.58 16.17 25.41
C SER A 49 -21.70 16.75 26.83
N ILE A 50 -22.08 18.02 26.95
CA ILE A 50 -22.29 18.68 28.26
C ILE A 50 -23.32 17.88 29.06
N GLY A 51 -22.92 17.34 30.23
CA GLY A 51 -23.77 16.55 31.12
C GLY A 51 -23.78 15.05 30.88
N THR A 52 -23.04 14.52 29.89
CA THR A 52 -22.88 13.08 29.70
C THR A 52 -21.60 12.55 30.35
N SER A 53 -21.60 11.25 30.72
CA SER A 53 -20.42 10.62 31.29
C SER A 53 -19.26 10.59 30.28
N TYR A 54 -18.04 10.93 30.72
CA TYR A 54 -16.83 10.84 29.91
C TYR A 54 -16.60 9.43 29.30
N PHE A 55 -17.02 8.39 30.02
CA PHE A 55 -16.97 7.02 29.50
C PHE A 55 -17.78 6.87 28.21
N ASN A 56 -19.00 7.42 28.15
CA ASN A 56 -19.85 7.36 26.96
C ASN A 56 -19.23 8.14 25.78
N VAL A 57 -18.60 9.27 26.05
CA VAL A 57 -17.90 10.06 25.01
C VAL A 57 -16.74 9.28 24.41
N ILE A 58 -15.90 8.68 25.27
CA ILE A 58 -14.75 7.87 24.84
C ILE A 58 -15.22 6.64 24.08
N ALA A 59 -16.23 5.93 24.59
CA ALA A 59 -16.78 4.75 23.92
C ALA A 59 -17.32 5.09 22.54
N ARG A 60 -18.00 6.22 22.38
CA ARG A 60 -18.51 6.71 21.08
C ARG A 60 -17.37 7.08 20.14
N TYR A 61 -16.37 7.79 20.63
CA TYR A 61 -15.17 8.14 19.84
C TYR A 61 -14.46 6.89 19.31
N VAL A 62 -14.20 5.91 20.19
CA VAL A 62 -13.55 4.66 19.83
C VAL A 62 -14.39 3.87 18.81
N SER A 63 -15.70 3.77 19.01
CA SER A 63 -16.57 3.03 18.09
C SER A 63 -16.62 3.64 16.69
N LEU A 64 -16.66 4.97 16.57
CA LEU A 64 -16.66 5.66 15.28
C LEU A 64 -15.32 5.49 14.55
N ASN A 65 -14.19 5.65 15.25
CA ASN A 65 -12.87 5.42 14.65
C ASN A 65 -12.67 3.95 14.25
N ALA A 66 -13.11 3.01 15.08
CA ALA A 66 -13.06 1.58 14.77
C ALA A 66 -13.88 1.25 13.51
N ALA A 67 -15.10 1.75 13.41
CA ALA A 67 -15.97 1.57 12.24
C ALA A 67 -15.29 2.13 10.96
N PHE A 68 -14.74 3.33 11.04
CA PHE A 68 -14.00 3.95 9.93
C PHE A 68 -12.80 3.11 9.49
N LEU A 69 -11.94 2.73 10.43
CA LEU A 69 -10.71 1.98 10.12
C LEU A 69 -11.00 0.57 9.59
N ILE A 70 -11.94 -0.15 10.22
CA ILE A 70 -12.34 -1.49 9.77
C ILE A 70 -12.88 -1.42 8.34
N THR A 71 -13.76 -0.45 8.05
CA THR A 71 -14.32 -0.26 6.70
C THR A 71 -13.23 0.08 5.70
N ALA A 72 -12.35 1.04 6.01
CA ALA A 72 -11.26 1.47 5.14
C ALA A 72 -10.29 0.32 4.81
N VAL A 73 -9.90 -0.46 5.83
CA VAL A 73 -9.03 -1.64 5.65
C VAL A 73 -9.72 -2.71 4.82
N SER A 74 -10.98 -3.03 5.13
CA SER A 74 -11.75 -4.05 4.41
C SER A 74 -11.88 -3.72 2.92
N ILE A 75 -12.26 -2.49 2.58
CA ILE A 75 -12.37 -2.03 1.19
C ILE A 75 -11.02 -2.10 0.50
N THR A 76 -9.94 -1.65 1.16
CA THR A 76 -8.60 -1.70 0.60
C THR A 76 -8.19 -3.14 0.27
N VAL A 77 -8.42 -4.07 1.18
CA VAL A 77 -8.09 -5.50 1.01
C VAL A 77 -8.91 -6.11 -0.12
N ILE A 78 -10.24 -5.91 -0.11
CA ILE A 78 -11.14 -6.42 -1.16
C ILE A 78 -10.71 -5.91 -2.53
N ARG A 79 -10.47 -4.61 -2.64
CA ARG A 79 -10.05 -3.99 -3.89
C ARG A 79 -8.71 -4.51 -4.39
N ARG A 80 -7.73 -4.67 -3.50
CA ARG A 80 -6.41 -5.20 -3.86
C ARG A 80 -6.49 -6.65 -4.32
N ILE A 81 -7.29 -7.49 -3.65
CA ILE A 81 -7.38 -8.92 -3.98
C ILE A 81 -8.20 -9.14 -5.24
N TYR A 82 -9.36 -8.49 -5.36
CA TYR A 82 -10.37 -8.86 -6.38
C TYR A 82 -10.51 -7.84 -7.51
N LEU A 83 -10.36 -6.54 -7.23
CA LEU A 83 -10.62 -5.48 -8.21
C LEU A 83 -9.33 -4.90 -8.83
N SER A 84 -8.17 -5.38 -8.42
CA SER A 84 -6.90 -4.97 -9.01
C SER A 84 -6.72 -5.58 -10.40
N PRO A 85 -6.12 -4.85 -11.38
CA PRO A 85 -5.72 -5.43 -12.66
C PRO A 85 -4.79 -6.64 -12.53
N LEU A 86 -4.10 -6.76 -11.38
CA LEU A 86 -3.21 -7.88 -11.07
C LEU A 86 -3.93 -9.09 -10.47
N SER A 87 -5.26 -9.02 -10.23
CA SER A 87 -6.04 -10.15 -9.69
C SER A 87 -6.08 -11.37 -10.61
N LYS A 88 -5.86 -11.16 -11.91
CA LYS A 88 -5.77 -12.22 -12.92
C LYS A 88 -4.53 -13.10 -12.80
N PHE A 89 -3.48 -12.63 -12.12
CA PHE A 89 -2.26 -13.41 -11.95
C PHE A 89 -2.32 -14.24 -10.66
N PRO A 90 -1.91 -15.51 -10.72
CA PRO A 90 -1.89 -16.38 -9.54
C PRO A 90 -0.89 -15.89 -8.51
N GLY A 91 -1.18 -16.13 -7.23
CA GLY A 91 -0.29 -15.73 -6.13
C GLY A 91 -0.96 -15.84 -4.76
N PRO A 92 -0.20 -15.70 -3.67
CA PRO A 92 -0.76 -15.72 -2.33
C PRO A 92 -1.69 -14.52 -2.11
N LYS A 93 -2.92 -14.78 -1.64
CA LYS A 93 -3.89 -13.70 -1.34
C LYS A 93 -3.36 -12.71 -0.31
N PHE A 94 -2.57 -13.18 0.66
CA PHE A 94 -1.96 -12.32 1.66
C PHE A 94 -0.91 -11.36 1.05
N ALA A 95 -0.10 -11.84 0.08
CA ALA A 95 0.80 -10.98 -0.68
C ALA A 95 0.01 -9.93 -1.51
N ALA A 96 -1.11 -10.33 -2.12
CA ALA A 96 -1.97 -9.41 -2.84
C ALA A 96 -2.60 -8.32 -1.95
N ALA A 97 -2.88 -8.63 -0.67
CA ALA A 97 -3.50 -7.70 0.27
C ALA A 97 -2.51 -6.67 0.83
N THR A 98 -1.28 -7.09 1.18
CA THR A 98 -0.34 -6.25 1.95
C THR A 98 1.12 -6.56 1.66
N ASN A 99 1.97 -5.53 1.74
CA ASN A 99 3.43 -5.67 1.67
C ASN A 99 4.05 -6.32 2.93
N LEU A 100 3.29 -6.53 4.00
CA LEU A 100 3.77 -7.21 5.22
C LEU A 100 4.26 -8.64 4.93
N TRP A 101 3.62 -9.32 3.98
CA TRP A 101 4.09 -10.62 3.52
C TRP A 101 5.52 -10.54 2.99
N LYS A 102 5.78 -9.58 2.12
CA LYS A 102 7.10 -9.35 1.52
C LYS A 102 8.14 -8.95 2.58
N ALA A 103 7.77 -8.06 3.51
CA ALA A 103 8.63 -7.67 4.61
C ALA A 103 9.04 -8.87 5.48
N LYS A 104 8.10 -9.78 5.77
CA LYS A 104 8.37 -11.03 6.48
C LYS A 104 9.36 -11.92 5.72
N GLU A 105 9.16 -12.14 4.42
CA GLU A 105 10.05 -12.96 3.61
C GLU A 105 11.48 -12.38 3.52
N TYR A 106 11.59 -11.04 3.45
CA TYR A 106 12.89 -10.37 3.48
C TYR A 106 13.57 -10.48 4.83
N SER A 107 12.86 -10.28 5.94
CA SER A 107 13.43 -10.38 7.29
C SER A 107 13.96 -11.78 7.61
N GLN A 108 13.42 -12.79 6.97
CA GLN A 108 13.87 -14.19 7.12
C GLN A 108 14.96 -14.60 6.12
N GLY A 109 15.34 -13.74 5.19
CA GLY A 109 16.31 -14.06 4.12
C GLY A 109 15.80 -15.07 3.08
N HIS A 110 14.52 -15.43 3.10
CA HIS A 110 13.96 -16.49 2.25
C HIS A 110 13.33 -15.98 0.95
N HIS A 111 13.28 -14.67 0.73
CA HIS A 111 12.52 -14.05 -0.37
C HIS A 111 12.79 -14.69 -1.74
N ALA A 112 14.05 -14.83 -2.15
CA ALA A 112 14.39 -15.41 -3.46
C ALA A 112 13.90 -16.86 -3.60
N ARG A 113 14.11 -17.68 -2.57
CA ARG A 113 13.65 -19.09 -2.56
C ARG A 113 12.13 -19.17 -2.60
N THR A 114 11.45 -18.32 -1.86
CA THR A 114 9.98 -18.24 -1.84
C THR A 114 9.44 -17.89 -3.21
N ILE A 115 10.02 -16.91 -3.93
CA ILE A 115 9.61 -16.57 -5.29
C ILE A 115 9.75 -17.76 -6.24
N ILE A 116 10.87 -18.48 -6.22
CA ILE A 116 11.08 -19.69 -7.05
C ILE A 116 10.01 -20.74 -6.74
N ASN A 117 9.72 -20.97 -5.46
CA ASN A 117 8.70 -21.92 -5.03
C ASN A 117 7.28 -21.51 -5.46
N LEU A 118 6.97 -20.21 -5.48
CA LEU A 118 5.69 -19.72 -5.97
C LEU A 118 5.51 -20.00 -7.46
N HIS A 119 6.52 -19.75 -8.30
CA HIS A 119 6.47 -20.10 -9.72
C HIS A 119 6.24 -21.61 -9.94
N ARG A 120 6.88 -22.46 -9.13
CA ARG A 120 6.65 -23.91 -9.17
C ARG A 120 5.25 -24.27 -8.71
N LYS A 121 4.79 -23.71 -7.58
CA LYS A 121 3.48 -24.00 -6.98
C LYS A 121 2.32 -23.63 -7.89
N TYR A 122 2.41 -22.51 -8.56
CA TYR A 122 1.35 -22.01 -9.45
C TYR A 122 1.55 -22.43 -10.91
N SER A 123 2.65 -23.10 -11.24
CA SER A 123 3.01 -23.52 -12.60
C SER A 123 2.85 -22.39 -13.61
N SER A 124 3.28 -21.17 -13.23
CA SER A 124 3.07 -19.95 -14.00
C SER A 124 4.35 -19.14 -14.11
N ASP A 125 4.58 -18.59 -15.32
CA ASP A 125 5.69 -17.66 -15.58
C ASP A 125 5.49 -16.29 -14.95
N ILE A 126 4.25 -15.95 -14.59
CA ILE A 126 3.90 -14.68 -13.96
C ILE A 126 3.17 -14.99 -12.66
N VAL A 127 3.73 -14.56 -11.52
CA VAL A 127 3.16 -14.78 -10.19
C VAL A 127 3.06 -13.46 -9.44
N ARG A 128 1.91 -13.22 -8.82
CA ARG A 128 1.70 -12.03 -8.01
C ARG A 128 2.41 -12.14 -6.67
N THR A 129 3.30 -11.17 -6.37
CA THR A 129 4.16 -11.15 -5.19
C THR A 129 3.91 -9.96 -4.27
N GLY A 130 2.98 -9.08 -4.67
CA GLY A 130 2.61 -7.92 -3.87
C GLY A 130 1.30 -7.28 -4.32
N PRO A 131 0.82 -6.25 -3.59
CA PRO A 131 -0.39 -5.53 -3.98
C PRO A 131 -0.30 -4.92 -5.38
N TYR A 132 0.90 -4.47 -5.77
CA TYR A 132 1.21 -3.80 -7.04
C TYR A 132 2.38 -4.44 -7.79
N GLU A 133 2.74 -5.67 -7.45
CA GLU A 133 3.93 -6.33 -7.96
C GLU A 133 3.65 -7.73 -8.47
N VAL A 134 4.34 -8.08 -9.55
CA VAL A 134 4.40 -9.44 -10.09
C VAL A 134 5.86 -9.86 -10.27
N SER A 135 6.14 -11.13 -10.08
CA SER A 135 7.40 -11.76 -10.49
C SER A 135 7.21 -12.40 -11.86
N ILE A 136 8.14 -12.18 -12.77
CA ILE A 136 8.09 -12.70 -14.13
C ILE A 136 9.32 -13.59 -14.34
N LYS A 137 9.07 -14.84 -14.72
CA LYS A 137 10.09 -15.86 -15.07
C LYS A 137 9.97 -16.19 -16.55
N ASN A 138 10.33 -15.23 -17.42
CA ASN A 138 10.30 -15.41 -18.86
C ASN A 138 11.44 -14.63 -19.51
N LEU A 139 12.25 -15.28 -20.38
CA LEU A 139 13.40 -14.64 -21.03
C LEU A 139 13.01 -13.50 -21.96
N ASP A 140 11.91 -13.64 -22.71
CA ASP A 140 11.43 -12.58 -23.61
C ASP A 140 11.02 -11.33 -22.86
N ALA A 141 10.43 -11.51 -21.66
CA ALA A 141 10.07 -10.39 -20.80
C ALA A 141 11.32 -9.67 -20.25
N VAL A 142 12.39 -10.41 -19.93
CA VAL A 142 13.66 -9.84 -19.47
C VAL A 142 14.21 -8.89 -20.53
N GLU A 143 14.26 -9.32 -21.78
CA GLU A 143 14.75 -8.49 -22.89
C GLU A 143 13.91 -7.21 -23.05
N LYS A 144 12.59 -7.33 -23.08
CA LYS A 144 11.65 -6.20 -23.19
C LYS A 144 11.78 -5.20 -22.03
N ILE A 145 11.90 -5.71 -20.79
CA ILE A 145 12.01 -4.88 -19.59
C ILE A 145 13.35 -4.15 -19.54
N TYR A 146 14.46 -4.85 -19.79
CA TYR A 146 15.78 -4.25 -19.69
C TYR A 146 16.17 -3.37 -20.88
N LYS A 147 15.62 -3.62 -22.08
CA LYS A 147 15.73 -2.71 -23.22
C LYS A 147 14.73 -1.56 -23.16
N GLY A 148 13.64 -1.70 -22.40
CA GLY A 148 12.62 -0.66 -22.21
C GLY A 148 13.12 0.47 -21.31
N ARG A 149 12.55 1.66 -21.53
CA ARG A 149 12.83 2.86 -20.71
C ARG A 149 11.92 2.90 -19.47
N TYR A 150 11.89 1.83 -18.69
CA TYR A 150 11.07 1.76 -17.50
C TYR A 150 11.85 2.32 -16.29
N PRO A 151 11.26 3.24 -15.51
CA PRO A 151 11.87 3.73 -14.28
C PRO A 151 11.98 2.61 -13.25
N ARG A 152 12.97 2.68 -12.38
CA ARG A 152 13.08 1.78 -11.24
C ARG A 152 11.98 2.08 -10.23
N GLY A 153 11.50 1.06 -9.54
CA GLY A 153 10.50 1.24 -8.50
C GLY A 153 11.06 1.94 -7.26
N ALA A 154 10.17 2.58 -6.48
CA ALA A 154 10.50 3.32 -5.26
C ALA A 154 11.31 2.53 -4.21
N PHE A 155 11.33 1.19 -4.28
CA PHE A 155 12.18 0.36 -3.44
C PHE A 155 13.67 0.69 -3.59
N TYR A 156 14.10 1.02 -4.82
CA TYR A 156 15.51 1.37 -5.09
C TYR A 156 15.89 2.75 -4.57
N GLU A 157 14.92 3.67 -4.44
CA GLU A 157 15.14 5.00 -3.88
C GLU A 157 15.59 4.94 -2.41
N ALA A 158 15.12 3.91 -1.67
CA ALA A 158 15.53 3.68 -0.29
C ALA A 158 17.02 3.32 -0.13
N GLY A 159 17.69 2.92 -1.21
CA GLY A 159 19.13 2.64 -1.24
C GLY A 159 20.01 3.89 -1.47
N ALA A 160 19.42 5.07 -1.63
CA ALA A 160 20.17 6.32 -1.69
C ALA A 160 20.84 6.59 -0.34
N MET A 161 22.17 6.72 -0.36
CA MET A 161 22.96 7.02 0.84
C MET A 161 23.20 8.53 0.91
N TYR A 162 23.03 9.12 2.08
CA TYR A 162 23.28 10.56 2.34
C TYR A 162 22.47 11.53 1.47
N GLY A 163 21.30 11.07 0.96
CA GLY A 163 20.46 11.89 0.10
C GLY A 163 20.83 11.87 -1.38
N ASP A 164 21.97 11.27 -1.74
CA ASP A 164 22.42 11.15 -3.13
C ASP A 164 22.06 9.78 -3.71
N ALA A 165 21.47 9.81 -4.90
CA ALA A 165 21.18 8.59 -5.65
C ALA A 165 22.48 8.06 -6.30
N ASN A 166 22.81 6.81 -6.00
CA ASN A 166 23.85 6.09 -6.74
C ASN A 166 23.28 5.49 -8.05
N LEU A 167 24.13 4.91 -8.88
CA LEU A 167 23.71 4.30 -10.15
C LEU A 167 22.58 3.28 -10.00
N ASN A 168 22.55 2.53 -8.90
CA ASN A 168 21.50 1.54 -8.64
C ASN A 168 20.17 2.16 -8.17
N CYS A 169 20.22 3.34 -7.55
CA CYS A 169 19.05 3.99 -6.94
C CYS A 169 18.48 5.10 -7.82
N GLN A 170 19.20 5.53 -8.87
CA GLN A 170 18.74 6.57 -9.78
C GLN A 170 17.56 6.08 -10.62
N GLY A 171 16.37 6.63 -10.36
CA GLY A 171 15.13 6.32 -11.08
C GLY A 171 14.95 7.14 -12.35
N ASP A 172 15.59 8.31 -12.47
CA ASP A 172 15.49 9.15 -13.66
C ASP A 172 16.40 8.61 -14.77
N TYR A 173 15.77 8.24 -15.88
CA TYR A 173 16.46 7.71 -17.06
C TYR A 173 17.44 8.72 -17.67
N ASN A 174 17.11 10.02 -17.64
CA ASN A 174 17.94 11.06 -18.23
C ASN A 174 19.27 11.24 -17.48
N ILE A 175 19.27 10.94 -16.17
CA ILE A 175 20.45 10.97 -15.32
C ILE A 175 21.17 9.60 -15.34
N HIS A 176 20.40 8.52 -15.23
CA HIS A 176 20.93 7.16 -15.20
C HIS A 176 21.65 6.77 -16.50
N GLY A 177 21.13 7.19 -17.67
CA GLY A 177 21.68 6.85 -18.97
C GLY A 177 23.12 7.33 -19.19
N PRO A 178 23.43 8.62 -18.95
CA PRO A 178 24.80 9.12 -18.96
C PRO A 178 25.73 8.43 -17.98
N TRP A 179 25.29 8.21 -16.73
CA TRP A 179 26.11 7.54 -15.71
C TRP A 179 26.48 6.12 -16.09
N ARG A 180 25.54 5.37 -16.67
CA ARG A 180 25.80 4.00 -17.14
C ARG A 180 26.83 3.92 -18.26
N ARG A 181 27.06 5.00 -19.02
CA ARG A 181 28.07 5.02 -20.10
C ARG A 181 29.49 5.20 -19.60
N ILE A 182 29.64 5.64 -18.34
CA ILE A 182 30.94 5.88 -17.71
C ILE A 182 31.48 4.57 -17.12
N TRP A 183 30.60 3.61 -16.82
CA TRP A 183 30.89 2.27 -16.27
C TRP A 183 30.78 1.19 -17.36
#